data_25b05875da05bb7d13268c66d76c96fd
#
_entry.id   25b05875da05bb7d13268c66d76c96fd
#
_cell.length_a   1.000
_cell.length_b   1.000
_cell.length_c   1.000
_cell.angle_alpha   90.00
_cell.angle_beta   90.00
_cell.angle_gamma   90.00
#
_symmetry.space_group_name_H-M   'P 1'
#
loop_
_entity.id
_entity.type
_entity.pdbx_description
1 polymer ?
#
loop_
_entity_poly.entity_id
_entity_poly.type
_entity_poly.pdbx_seq_one_letter_code
_entity_poly.pdbx_strand_id
1 'polypeptide(L)'
;GKEILWQHGEKSQRVFSNQIAFIITDILSDRDARSPAFGYLSPLNLPFDCAVKTGTSVDFRDNWTIGYTPRYTVGVWVGNFDAVPMHNISGVSGCGPLFKDIMLLLENKNPEARFAEAKDVIKVKICPLSGRLATEHCPGAMDEVFIEGTEPREHCQVHTGDGRHEGVSAFRSDEFMIVFPHDGDAFKMDPVLHAEFQRIKLKVTIPADMEIDKVEWWVDDKKIGDAAYPYAEFWHLKPGKFTIRATAVGEEKILKSASVDIRVD
;
A
#
# COMPACT_ATOMS: atom_id res chain seq x y z
N GLY A 1 31.55 -26.27 -21.15
CA GLY A 1 31.94 -26.31 -19.75
C GLY A 1 31.21 -25.22 -19.00
N LYS A 2 30.64 -25.55 -17.83
CA LYS A 2 30.05 -24.52 -16.95
C LYS A 2 31.21 -23.94 -16.16
N GLU A 3 31.58 -22.70 -16.45
CA GLU A 3 32.56 -21.97 -15.66
C GLU A 3 31.84 -21.39 -14.44
N ILE A 4 32.28 -21.77 -13.24
CA ILE A 4 31.81 -21.15 -11.99
C ILE A 4 32.66 -19.89 -11.82
N LEU A 5 32.08 -18.73 -12.12
CA LEU A 5 32.79 -17.46 -12.04
C LEU A 5 33.13 -17.06 -10.60
N TRP A 6 32.30 -17.44 -9.63
CA TRP A 6 32.54 -17.18 -8.24
C TRP A 6 31.65 -18.02 -7.32
N GLN A 7 32.18 -18.50 -6.20
CA GLN A 7 31.43 -19.23 -5.19
C GLN A 7 31.77 -18.66 -3.81
N HIS A 8 30.74 -18.27 -3.07
CA HIS A 8 30.92 -17.84 -1.68
C HIS A 8 31.39 -18.99 -0.81
N GLY A 9 32.38 -18.73 0.04
CA GLY A 9 32.76 -19.64 1.11
C GLY A 9 31.65 -19.74 2.17
N GLU A 10 31.53 -20.88 2.81
CA GLU A 10 30.43 -21.27 3.71
C GLU A 10 30.31 -20.48 5.04
N LYS A 11 31.02 -19.38 5.22
CA LYS A 11 30.90 -18.56 6.44
C LYS A 11 29.81 -17.53 6.30
N SER A 12 28.59 -17.91 6.63
CA SER A 12 27.49 -16.98 6.79
C SER A 12 27.39 -16.48 8.23
N GLN A 13 27.25 -15.18 8.43
CA GLN A 13 26.93 -14.59 9.71
C GLN A 13 25.46 -14.16 9.71
N ARG A 14 24.70 -14.59 10.70
CA ARG A 14 23.31 -14.14 10.87
C ARG A 14 23.32 -12.68 11.35
N VAL A 15 22.66 -11.79 10.59
CA VAL A 15 22.56 -10.35 10.91
C VAL A 15 21.24 -10.05 11.63
N PHE A 16 20.13 -10.65 11.17
CA PHE A 16 18.79 -10.48 11.74
C PHE A 16 18.19 -11.80 12.20
N SER A 17 17.27 -11.73 13.16
CA SER A 17 16.43 -12.87 13.50
C SER A 17 15.46 -13.18 12.34
N ASN A 18 14.89 -14.39 12.33
CA ASN A 18 13.90 -14.77 11.32
C ASN A 18 12.65 -13.91 11.39
N GLN A 19 12.25 -13.52 12.61
CA GLN A 19 11.08 -12.69 12.86
C GLN A 19 11.27 -11.28 12.25
N ILE A 20 12.43 -10.65 12.51
CA ILE A 20 12.74 -9.32 11.92
C ILE A 20 12.80 -9.41 10.40
N ALA A 21 13.46 -10.44 9.85
CA ALA A 21 13.54 -10.63 8.41
C ALA A 21 12.15 -10.83 7.79
N PHE A 22 11.27 -11.56 8.48
CA PHE A 22 9.89 -11.77 8.04
C PHE A 22 9.10 -10.47 8.02
N ILE A 23 9.11 -9.69 9.11
CA ILE A 23 8.39 -8.41 9.20
C ILE A 23 8.85 -7.44 8.10
N ILE A 24 10.16 -7.31 7.89
CA ILE A 24 10.68 -6.45 6.81
C ILE A 24 10.24 -6.96 5.43
N THR A 25 10.22 -8.29 5.24
CA THR A 25 9.73 -8.90 4.00
C THR A 25 8.24 -8.63 3.79
N ASP A 26 7.44 -8.77 4.84
CA ASP A 26 6.00 -8.50 4.82
C ASP A 26 5.73 -7.04 4.41
N ILE A 27 6.38 -6.08 5.08
CA ILE A 27 6.29 -4.65 4.74
C ILE A 27 6.68 -4.39 3.27
N LEU A 28 7.80 -4.97 2.81
CA LEU A 28 8.32 -4.72 1.47
C LEU A 28 7.58 -5.49 0.38
N SER A 29 6.83 -6.52 0.69
CA SER A 29 6.01 -7.28 -0.27
C SER A 29 4.57 -6.81 -0.35
N ASP A 30 4.12 -5.96 0.57
CA ASP A 30 2.75 -5.44 0.59
C ASP A 30 2.49 -4.50 -0.61
N ARG A 31 1.65 -4.98 -1.53
CA ARG A 31 1.26 -4.25 -2.73
C ARG A 31 0.26 -3.15 -2.44
N ASP A 32 -0.63 -3.39 -1.48
CA ASP A 32 -1.67 -2.43 -1.12
C ASP A 32 -1.06 -1.22 -0.42
N ALA A 33 -0.10 -1.44 0.50
CA ALA A 33 0.65 -0.37 1.15
C ALA A 33 1.52 0.44 0.17
N ARG A 34 2.04 -0.19 -0.91
CA ARG A 34 2.79 0.52 -1.95
C ARG A 34 1.94 1.30 -2.93
N SER A 35 0.69 0.90 -3.12
CA SER A 35 -0.16 1.45 -4.18
C SER A 35 -0.38 2.96 -4.12
N PRO A 36 -0.45 3.63 -2.95
CA PRO A 36 -0.57 5.08 -2.89
C PRO A 36 0.62 5.83 -3.50
N ALA A 37 1.84 5.25 -3.40
CA ALA A 37 3.06 5.88 -3.92
C ALA A 37 3.34 5.56 -5.39
N PHE A 38 3.00 4.35 -5.86
CA PHE A 38 3.43 3.84 -7.17
C PHE A 38 2.29 3.38 -8.07
N GLY A 39 1.05 3.41 -7.59
CA GLY A 39 -0.12 2.92 -8.31
C GLY A 39 -0.22 1.38 -8.36
N TYR A 40 -1.44 0.90 -8.57
CA TYR A 40 -1.71 -0.55 -8.66
C TYR A 40 -1.14 -1.21 -9.91
N LEU A 41 -0.93 -0.46 -10.99
CA LEU A 41 -0.34 -0.95 -12.24
C LEU A 41 1.17 -0.73 -12.32
N SER A 42 1.80 -0.42 -11.18
CA SER A 42 3.24 -0.24 -11.09
C SER A 42 4.01 -1.45 -11.65
N PRO A 43 5.14 -1.25 -12.31
CA PRO A 43 6.05 -2.34 -12.69
C PRO A 43 6.56 -3.14 -11.49
N LEU A 44 6.44 -2.61 -10.27
CA LEU A 44 6.80 -3.33 -9.04
C LEU A 44 5.75 -4.37 -8.60
N ASN A 45 4.57 -4.39 -9.22
CA ASN A 45 3.53 -5.38 -8.93
C ASN A 45 3.73 -6.61 -9.84
N LEU A 46 4.36 -7.64 -9.27
CA LEU A 46 4.64 -8.91 -9.91
C LEU A 46 3.54 -9.94 -9.62
N PRO A 47 3.34 -10.96 -10.45
CA PRO A 47 2.30 -11.98 -10.22
C PRO A 47 2.63 -12.98 -9.10
N PHE A 48 3.76 -12.85 -8.45
CA PHE A 48 4.26 -13.66 -7.32
C PHE A 48 4.72 -12.76 -6.17
N ASP A 49 4.99 -13.34 -5.01
CA ASP A 49 5.49 -12.59 -3.85
C ASP A 49 6.90 -12.05 -4.12
N CYS A 50 7.04 -10.75 -3.98
CA CYS A 50 8.31 -10.06 -4.15
C CYS A 50 8.40 -8.86 -3.20
N ALA A 51 9.37 -8.91 -2.32
CA ALA A 51 9.75 -7.75 -1.52
C ALA A 51 10.58 -6.81 -2.38
N VAL A 52 10.19 -5.52 -2.46
CA VAL A 52 10.88 -4.57 -3.34
C VAL A 52 10.94 -3.17 -2.74
N LYS A 53 12.09 -2.50 -2.94
CA LYS A 53 12.31 -1.12 -2.54
C LYS A 53 13.00 -0.35 -3.65
N THR A 54 12.50 0.85 -3.92
CA THR A 54 13.13 1.80 -4.84
C THR A 54 13.96 2.82 -4.07
N GLY A 55 14.96 3.36 -4.74
CA GLY A 55 15.76 4.49 -4.26
C GLY A 55 15.96 5.47 -5.41
N THR A 56 15.88 6.75 -5.10
CA THR A 56 16.20 7.85 -6.02
C THR A 56 17.05 8.84 -5.26
N SER A 57 18.26 9.10 -5.75
CA SER A 57 19.13 10.10 -5.13
C SER A 57 18.68 11.51 -5.45
N VAL A 58 19.24 12.48 -4.73
CA VAL A 58 19.00 13.91 -4.97
C VAL A 58 19.33 14.25 -6.43
N ASP A 59 18.49 15.05 -7.06
CA ASP A 59 18.59 15.46 -8.46
C ASP A 59 18.54 14.29 -9.46
N PHE A 60 17.95 13.15 -9.09
CA PHE A 60 17.78 11.99 -9.99
C PHE A 60 19.11 11.43 -10.57
N ARG A 61 20.20 11.52 -9.82
CA ARG A 61 21.52 11.05 -10.31
C ARG A 61 21.63 9.54 -10.33
N ASP A 62 21.04 8.90 -9.30
CA ASP A 62 21.04 7.45 -9.15
C ASP A 62 19.62 6.95 -8.89
N ASN A 63 19.20 6.02 -9.68
CA ASN A 63 17.96 5.29 -9.48
C ASN A 63 18.26 3.83 -9.18
N TRP A 64 17.63 3.32 -8.16
CA TRP A 64 17.73 1.94 -7.74
C TRP A 64 16.35 1.29 -7.64
N THR A 65 16.28 0.05 -8.04
CA THR A 65 15.22 -0.87 -7.63
C THR A 65 15.88 -2.16 -7.19
N ILE A 66 15.71 -2.50 -5.91
CA ILE A 66 16.24 -3.73 -5.33
C ILE A 66 15.06 -4.52 -4.79
N GLY A 67 15.00 -5.79 -5.09
CA GLY A 67 13.98 -6.67 -4.57
C GLY A 67 14.41 -8.12 -4.58
N TYR A 68 13.66 -8.93 -3.87
CA TYR A 68 13.94 -10.35 -3.74
C TYR A 68 12.66 -11.19 -3.65
N THR A 69 12.79 -12.42 -4.07
CA THR A 69 11.86 -13.52 -3.85
C THR A 69 12.52 -14.51 -2.89
N PRO A 70 11.86 -15.60 -2.49
CA PRO A 70 12.53 -16.65 -1.70
C PRO A 70 13.79 -17.23 -2.35
N ARG A 71 13.99 -17.03 -3.66
CA ARG A 71 15.08 -17.66 -4.43
C ARG A 71 16.08 -16.70 -5.05
N TYR A 72 15.64 -15.52 -5.41
CA TYR A 72 16.46 -14.58 -6.18
C TYR A 72 16.47 -13.20 -5.52
N THR A 73 17.61 -12.56 -5.58
CA THR A 73 17.77 -11.14 -5.27
C THR A 73 18.23 -10.44 -6.54
N VAL A 74 17.51 -9.39 -6.92
CA VAL A 74 17.82 -8.58 -8.11
C VAL A 74 17.98 -7.12 -7.69
N GLY A 75 19.05 -6.51 -8.13
CA GLY A 75 19.28 -5.07 -8.02
C GLY A 75 19.47 -4.48 -9.41
N VAL A 76 18.73 -3.40 -9.69
CA VAL A 76 18.87 -2.63 -10.93
C VAL A 76 19.26 -1.21 -10.58
N TRP A 77 20.29 -0.73 -11.21
CA TRP A 77 20.73 0.65 -11.13
C TRP A 77 20.65 1.30 -12.52
N VAL A 78 20.18 2.52 -12.55
CA VAL A 78 20.18 3.38 -13.73
C VAL A 78 20.72 4.74 -13.32
N GLY A 79 21.73 5.21 -14.01
CA GLY A 79 22.38 6.48 -13.73
C GLY A 79 23.52 6.75 -14.71
N ASN A 80 24.14 7.90 -14.57
CA ASN A 80 25.32 8.29 -15.32
C ASN A 80 26.58 8.03 -14.47
N PHE A 81 27.61 7.39 -15.02
CA PHE A 81 28.84 7.11 -14.28
C PHE A 81 29.62 8.36 -13.84
N ASP A 82 29.37 9.48 -14.52
CA ASP A 82 29.91 10.81 -14.17
C ASP A 82 29.05 11.58 -13.17
N ALA A 83 28.00 10.93 -12.63
CA ALA A 83 27.03 11.50 -11.70
C ALA A 83 26.28 12.74 -12.24
N VAL A 84 26.20 12.90 -13.55
CA VAL A 84 25.32 13.92 -14.16
C VAL A 84 23.85 13.56 -13.88
N PRO A 85 23.02 14.52 -13.44
CA PRO A 85 21.60 14.27 -13.21
C PRO A 85 20.88 13.73 -14.44
N MET A 86 20.02 12.75 -14.22
CA MET A 86 19.09 12.29 -15.26
C MET A 86 17.86 13.19 -15.29
N HIS A 87 17.22 13.28 -16.43
CA HIS A 87 16.02 14.12 -16.58
C HIS A 87 14.76 13.32 -16.20
N ASN A 88 14.13 13.69 -15.07
CA ASN A 88 12.82 13.22 -14.65
C ASN A 88 12.66 11.69 -14.64
N ILE A 89 13.65 10.95 -14.18
CA ILE A 89 13.60 9.49 -14.07
C ILE A 89 13.66 9.10 -12.60
N SER A 90 12.64 8.41 -12.09
CA SER A 90 12.62 7.88 -10.72
C SER A 90 13.05 6.40 -10.69
N GLY A 91 13.31 5.88 -9.48
CA GLY A 91 13.65 4.47 -9.32
C GLY A 91 12.57 3.52 -9.87
N VAL A 92 11.30 3.90 -9.77
CA VAL A 92 10.20 3.08 -10.29
C VAL A 92 10.07 3.15 -11.81
N SER A 93 10.28 4.33 -12.41
CA SER A 93 10.14 4.51 -13.85
C SER A 93 11.40 4.13 -14.64
N GLY A 94 12.58 4.36 -14.08
CA GLY A 94 13.86 4.03 -14.69
C GLY A 94 14.25 2.56 -14.52
N CYS A 95 14.25 2.08 -13.29
CA CYS A 95 14.70 0.72 -12.96
C CYS A 95 13.57 -0.30 -12.93
N GLY A 96 12.35 0.11 -12.58
CA GLY A 96 11.21 -0.78 -12.33
C GLY A 96 10.88 -1.71 -13.52
N PRO A 97 10.76 -1.22 -14.75
CA PRO A 97 10.47 -2.08 -15.92
C PRO A 97 11.52 -3.17 -16.11
N LEU A 98 12.81 -2.81 -16.09
CA LEU A 98 13.91 -3.77 -16.25
C LEU A 98 13.94 -4.77 -15.08
N PHE A 99 13.73 -4.30 -13.86
CA PHE A 99 13.61 -5.16 -12.67
C PHE A 99 12.48 -6.18 -12.83
N LYS A 100 11.32 -5.73 -13.31
CA LYS A 100 10.17 -6.60 -13.59
C LYS A 100 10.50 -7.69 -14.59
N ASP A 101 11.10 -7.32 -15.70
CA ASP A 101 11.44 -8.26 -16.79
C ASP A 101 12.44 -9.32 -16.32
N ILE A 102 13.46 -8.91 -15.54
CA ILE A 102 14.44 -9.83 -14.98
C ILE A 102 13.76 -10.78 -13.98
N MET A 103 12.92 -10.27 -13.07
CA MET A 103 12.23 -11.10 -12.10
C MET A 103 11.26 -12.08 -12.75
N LEU A 104 10.49 -11.65 -13.76
CA LEU A 104 9.62 -12.53 -14.54
C LEU A 104 10.41 -13.64 -15.24
N LEU A 105 11.57 -13.33 -15.79
CA LEU A 105 12.45 -14.32 -16.41
C LEU A 105 12.97 -15.36 -15.40
N LEU A 106 13.38 -14.91 -14.23
CA LEU A 106 13.96 -15.78 -13.19
C LEU A 106 12.89 -16.68 -12.56
N GLU A 107 11.69 -16.15 -12.29
CA GLU A 107 10.60 -16.89 -11.63
C GLU A 107 9.67 -17.64 -12.60
N ASN A 108 9.92 -17.59 -13.90
CA ASN A 108 9.08 -18.22 -14.92
C ASN A 108 8.77 -19.72 -14.66
N LYS A 109 9.65 -20.42 -13.92
CA LYS A 109 9.51 -21.84 -13.61
C LYS A 109 8.79 -22.11 -12.27
N ASN A 110 8.56 -21.11 -11.44
CA ASN A 110 7.92 -21.25 -10.11
C ASN A 110 7.16 -19.99 -9.70
N PRO A 111 6.06 -19.66 -10.38
CA PRO A 111 5.29 -18.44 -10.09
C PRO A 111 4.56 -18.47 -8.73
N GLU A 112 4.56 -19.62 -8.04
CA GLU A 112 3.88 -19.82 -6.75
C GLU A 112 4.84 -19.72 -5.54
N ALA A 113 6.07 -19.26 -5.73
CA ALA A 113 7.00 -19.09 -4.61
C ALA A 113 6.42 -18.09 -3.59
N ARG A 114 6.32 -18.54 -2.33
CA ARG A 114 5.84 -17.75 -1.20
C ARG A 114 6.95 -17.60 -0.18
N PHE A 115 6.98 -16.44 0.49
CA PHE A 115 7.85 -16.28 1.64
C PHE A 115 7.41 -17.20 2.78
N ALA A 116 8.37 -17.86 3.42
CA ALA A 116 8.11 -18.69 4.57
C ALA A 116 7.70 -17.83 5.78
N GLU A 117 6.66 -18.22 6.48
CA GLU A 117 6.29 -17.59 7.74
C GLU A 117 7.37 -17.85 8.80
N ALA A 118 7.66 -16.85 9.60
CA ALA A 118 8.57 -17.01 10.74
C ALA A 118 7.81 -17.62 11.93
N LYS A 119 8.47 -18.46 12.70
CA LYS A 119 7.97 -18.88 14.02
C LYS A 119 7.98 -17.66 14.96
N ASP A 120 7.08 -17.69 15.93
CA ASP A 120 6.96 -16.65 16.97
C ASP A 120 6.60 -15.27 16.36
N VAL A 121 5.87 -15.30 15.26
CA VAL A 121 5.21 -14.14 14.62
C VAL A 121 3.71 -14.40 14.62
N ILE A 122 2.95 -13.41 15.08
CA ILE A 122 1.50 -13.50 15.20
C ILE A 122 0.83 -12.38 14.41
N LYS A 123 -0.39 -12.63 13.95
CA LYS A 123 -1.27 -11.62 13.36
C LYS A 123 -2.37 -11.29 14.36
N VAL A 124 -2.52 -10.01 14.65
CA VAL A 124 -3.61 -9.52 15.50
C VAL A 124 -4.35 -8.37 14.81
N LYS A 125 -5.64 -8.27 15.11
CA LYS A 125 -6.44 -7.16 14.59
C LYS A 125 -6.15 -5.91 15.40
N ILE A 126 -5.70 -4.86 14.73
CA ILE A 126 -5.48 -3.55 15.30
C ILE A 126 -6.47 -2.52 14.75
N CYS A 127 -6.73 -1.52 15.55
CA CYS A 127 -7.43 -0.33 15.11
C CYS A 127 -6.42 0.61 14.41
N PRO A 128 -6.59 0.96 13.12
CA PRO A 128 -5.64 1.80 12.40
C PRO A 128 -5.51 3.22 12.99
N LEU A 129 -6.54 3.68 13.71
CA LEU A 129 -6.53 5.01 14.30
C LEU A 129 -5.75 5.05 15.63
N SER A 130 -5.92 4.06 16.49
CA SER A 130 -5.27 4.04 17.82
C SER A 130 -3.99 3.21 17.86
N GLY A 131 -3.74 2.34 16.88
CA GLY A 131 -2.65 1.35 16.89
C GLY A 131 -2.79 0.26 17.97
N ARG A 132 -3.94 0.19 18.67
CA ARG A 132 -4.23 -0.78 19.71
C ARG A 132 -5.04 -1.95 19.18
N LEU A 133 -5.19 -3.01 19.99
CA LEU A 133 -6.06 -4.14 19.64
C LEU A 133 -7.45 -3.64 19.27
N ALA A 134 -7.95 -4.08 18.14
CA ALA A 134 -9.27 -3.69 17.68
C ALA A 134 -10.35 -4.29 18.58
N THR A 135 -11.44 -3.54 18.75
CA THR A 135 -12.69 -4.02 19.31
C THR A 135 -13.70 -4.23 18.19
N GLU A 136 -14.85 -4.82 18.48
CA GLU A 136 -15.97 -4.94 17.54
C GLU A 136 -16.50 -3.59 17.05
N HIS A 137 -16.18 -2.51 17.77
CA HIS A 137 -16.57 -1.14 17.43
C HIS A 137 -15.56 -0.40 16.55
N CYS A 138 -14.41 -1.02 16.21
CA CYS A 138 -13.37 -0.38 15.40
C CYS A 138 -13.69 -0.51 13.92
N PRO A 139 -14.03 0.57 13.21
CA PRO A 139 -14.22 0.54 11.77
C PRO A 139 -12.86 0.32 11.08
N GLY A 140 -12.84 -0.54 10.07
CA GLY A 140 -11.63 -0.76 9.29
C GLY A 140 -10.50 -1.45 10.06
N ALA A 141 -10.82 -2.24 11.11
CA ALA A 141 -9.82 -3.06 11.80
C ALA A 141 -9.01 -3.89 10.78
N MET A 142 -7.69 -3.84 10.91
CA MET A 142 -6.77 -4.50 9.99
C MET A 142 -5.90 -5.53 10.70
N ASP A 143 -5.51 -6.56 9.98
CA ASP A 143 -4.55 -7.54 10.48
C ASP A 143 -3.14 -6.94 10.39
N GLU A 144 -2.42 -6.95 11.50
CA GLU A 144 -1.05 -6.45 11.61
C GLU A 144 -0.15 -7.53 12.21
N VAL A 145 1.11 -7.55 11.80
CA VAL A 145 2.08 -8.58 12.14
C VAL A 145 3.00 -8.13 13.27
N PHE A 146 3.15 -8.97 14.30
CA PHE A 146 4.00 -8.69 15.46
C PHE A 146 4.88 -9.89 15.78
N ILE A 147 6.05 -9.62 16.36
CA ILE A 147 6.78 -10.65 17.09
C ILE A 147 5.97 -10.97 18.35
N GLU A 148 5.73 -12.24 18.62
CA GLU A 148 4.95 -12.69 19.79
C GLU A 148 5.47 -12.03 21.08
N GLY A 149 4.56 -11.41 21.83
CA GLY A 149 4.86 -10.65 23.03
C GLY A 149 5.17 -9.16 22.81
N THR A 150 5.23 -8.67 21.54
CA THR A 150 5.40 -7.25 21.22
C THR A 150 4.11 -6.58 20.72
N GLU A 151 3.06 -7.35 20.54
CA GLU A 151 1.73 -6.84 20.16
C GLU A 151 1.16 -5.90 21.22
N PRO A 152 0.29 -4.96 20.84
CA PRO A 152 -0.41 -4.11 21.78
C PRO A 152 -1.20 -4.96 22.79
N ARG A 153 -1.17 -4.59 24.05
CA ARG A 153 -1.91 -5.28 25.13
C ARG A 153 -3.25 -4.64 25.44
N GLU A 154 -3.41 -3.39 25.07
CA GLU A 154 -4.60 -2.61 25.36
C GLU A 154 -5.52 -2.59 24.14
N HIS A 155 -6.81 -2.73 24.41
CA HIS A 155 -7.82 -2.54 23.37
C HIS A 155 -8.02 -1.07 23.02
N CYS A 156 -8.53 -0.83 21.82
CA CYS A 156 -8.89 0.50 21.37
C CYS A 156 -9.87 1.16 22.33
N GLN A 157 -9.53 2.35 22.78
CA GLN A 157 -10.38 3.19 23.63
C GLN A 157 -11.01 4.36 22.86
N VAL A 158 -10.64 4.50 21.59
CA VAL A 158 -11.18 5.54 20.71
C VAL A 158 -12.59 5.16 20.24
N HIS A 159 -12.81 3.87 19.99
CA HIS A 159 -14.10 3.34 19.55
C HIS A 159 -14.74 2.57 20.71
N THR A 160 -15.57 3.24 21.47
CA THR A 160 -16.31 2.66 22.60
C THR A 160 -17.77 2.44 22.23
N GLY A 161 -18.37 1.32 22.65
CA GLY A 161 -19.76 0.98 22.32
C GLY A 161 -20.83 1.93 22.89
N ASP A 162 -20.43 2.87 23.75
CA ASP A 162 -21.32 3.89 24.36
C ASP A 162 -21.33 5.22 23.60
N GLY A 163 -20.64 5.29 22.46
CA GLY A 163 -20.62 6.48 21.59
C GLY A 163 -19.86 7.68 22.15
N ARG A 164 -19.12 7.51 23.26
CA ARG A 164 -18.26 8.56 23.81
C ARG A 164 -16.85 8.42 23.24
N HIS A 165 -16.37 9.49 22.64
CA HIS A 165 -15.02 9.58 22.09
C HIS A 165 -14.26 10.66 22.85
N GLU A 166 -13.29 10.27 23.67
CA GLU A 166 -12.39 11.25 24.28
C GLU A 166 -11.28 11.63 23.29
N GLY A 167 -11.38 12.85 22.79
CA GLY A 167 -10.23 13.59 22.28
C GLY A 167 -9.86 13.49 20.80
N VAL A 168 -10.61 12.76 19.95
CA VAL A 168 -10.44 12.79 18.49
C VAL A 168 -11.82 12.84 17.84
N SER A 169 -11.98 13.65 16.82
CA SER A 169 -13.21 13.77 16.04
C SER A 169 -13.72 12.38 15.65
N ALA A 170 -14.88 12.03 16.22
CA ALA A 170 -15.41 10.68 16.30
C ALA A 170 -15.69 10.07 14.92
N PHE A 171 -15.01 8.99 14.62
CA PHE A 171 -15.45 8.08 13.58
C PHE A 171 -16.38 7.04 14.22
N ARG A 172 -17.69 7.18 14.04
CA ARG A 172 -18.66 6.15 14.43
C ARG A 172 -18.57 5.02 13.41
N SER A 173 -18.48 3.79 13.89
CA SER A 173 -18.60 2.57 13.05
C SER A 173 -19.98 2.45 12.39
N ASP A 174 -20.91 3.26 12.82
CA ASP A 174 -22.29 3.36 12.36
C ASP A 174 -22.45 4.42 11.25
N GLU A 175 -21.39 5.08 10.83
CA GLU A 175 -21.46 6.11 9.80
C GLU A 175 -20.82 5.64 8.47
N PHE A 176 -21.50 5.95 7.40
CA PHE A 176 -20.95 5.82 6.07
C PHE A 176 -19.88 6.88 5.85
N MET A 177 -18.63 6.47 5.61
CA MET A 177 -17.51 7.40 5.49
C MET A 177 -16.44 6.93 4.53
N ILE A 178 -15.67 7.89 4.03
CA ILE A 178 -14.46 7.63 3.24
C ILE A 178 -13.33 7.28 4.23
N VAL A 179 -12.71 6.10 4.05
CA VAL A 179 -11.56 5.64 4.84
C VAL A 179 -10.24 5.82 4.12
N PHE A 180 -10.27 6.07 2.81
CA PHE A 180 -9.12 6.45 2.03
C PHE A 180 -9.56 7.17 0.75
N PRO A 181 -8.91 8.32 0.40
CA PRO A 181 -7.89 9.04 1.17
C PRO A 181 -8.43 9.67 2.45
N HIS A 182 -7.51 10.11 3.34
CA HIS A 182 -7.88 10.88 4.52
C HIS A 182 -7.95 12.37 4.21
N ASP A 183 -8.67 13.09 5.04
CA ASP A 183 -8.72 14.53 4.93
C ASP A 183 -7.35 15.18 5.13
N GLY A 184 -6.96 16.06 4.22
CA GLY A 184 -5.64 16.70 4.20
C GLY A 184 -4.51 15.90 3.56
N ASP A 185 -4.78 14.70 3.03
CA ASP A 185 -3.74 13.89 2.36
C ASP A 185 -3.12 14.63 1.17
N ALA A 186 -1.80 14.51 1.07
CA ALA A 186 -1.03 15.06 -0.04
C ALA A 186 -0.40 13.92 -0.87
N PHE A 187 -0.70 13.90 -2.14
CA PHE A 187 -0.14 12.96 -3.11
C PHE A 187 0.86 13.67 -4.02
N LYS A 188 1.92 12.98 -4.38
CA LYS A 188 2.91 13.50 -5.33
C LYS A 188 2.86 12.70 -6.61
N MET A 189 2.71 13.39 -7.73
CA MET A 189 2.80 12.74 -9.04
C MET A 189 4.26 12.49 -9.41
N ASP A 190 4.53 11.31 -9.95
CA ASP A 190 5.82 11.02 -10.59
C ASP A 190 5.77 11.59 -12.02
N PRO A 191 6.63 12.58 -12.36
CA PRO A 191 6.58 13.23 -13.66
C PRO A 191 6.91 12.31 -14.84
N VAL A 192 7.41 11.11 -14.57
CA VAL A 192 7.85 10.15 -15.57
C VAL A 192 6.92 8.96 -15.72
N LEU A 193 6.14 8.67 -14.67
CA LEU A 193 5.15 7.63 -14.74
C LEU A 193 3.99 8.11 -15.62
N HIS A 194 3.58 7.31 -16.61
CA HIS A 194 2.39 7.61 -17.40
C HIS A 194 1.18 7.89 -16.51
N ALA A 195 0.42 8.92 -16.82
CA ALA A 195 -0.72 9.34 -16.00
C ALA A 195 -1.75 8.23 -15.74
N GLU A 196 -1.89 7.28 -16.67
CA GLU A 196 -2.76 6.11 -16.53
C GLU A 196 -2.38 5.17 -15.38
N PHE A 197 -1.12 5.18 -14.94
CA PHE A 197 -0.64 4.38 -13.82
C PHE A 197 -0.74 5.12 -12.48
N GLN A 198 -0.90 6.43 -12.52
CA GLN A 198 -0.98 7.27 -11.32
C GLN A 198 -2.42 7.41 -10.87
N ARG A 199 -2.88 6.48 -10.06
CA ARG A 199 -4.22 6.45 -9.52
C ARG A 199 -4.24 5.96 -8.08
N ILE A 200 -5.16 6.49 -7.31
CA ILE A 200 -5.46 6.03 -5.95
C ILE A 200 -6.75 5.24 -5.92
N LYS A 201 -6.86 4.32 -4.96
CA LYS A 201 -8.07 3.54 -4.74
C LYS A 201 -8.88 4.19 -3.63
N LEU A 202 -10.00 4.76 -3.98
CA LEU A 202 -10.93 5.34 -3.03
C LEU A 202 -11.66 4.22 -2.29
N LYS A 203 -11.77 4.33 -0.97
CA LYS A 203 -12.38 3.31 -0.10
C LYS A 203 -13.35 3.95 0.86
N VAL A 204 -14.44 3.24 1.13
CA VAL A 204 -15.43 3.59 2.18
C VAL A 204 -15.58 2.48 3.20
N THR A 205 -16.02 2.83 4.39
CA THR A 205 -16.66 1.89 5.33
C THR A 205 -18.17 2.08 5.26
N ILE A 206 -18.90 1.00 5.48
CA ILE A 206 -20.35 0.97 5.45
C ILE A 206 -20.81 0.33 6.76
N PRO A 207 -21.81 0.91 7.45
CA PRO A 207 -22.40 0.30 8.62
C PRO A 207 -22.88 -1.12 8.35
N ALA A 208 -22.65 -2.03 9.31
CA ALA A 208 -22.93 -3.45 9.14
C ALA A 208 -24.45 -3.76 9.03
N ASP A 209 -25.31 -2.85 9.48
CA ASP A 209 -26.76 -2.92 9.44
C ASP A 209 -27.37 -2.36 8.15
N MET A 210 -26.52 -1.95 7.19
CA MET A 210 -26.95 -1.35 5.94
C MET A 210 -26.76 -2.27 4.74
N GLU A 211 -27.85 -2.53 4.06
CA GLU A 211 -27.82 -3.08 2.70
C GLU A 211 -27.75 -1.93 1.68
N ILE A 212 -26.68 -1.91 0.89
CA ILE A 212 -26.50 -0.96 -0.18
C ILE A 212 -26.18 -1.67 -1.50
N ASP A 213 -26.71 -1.12 -2.58
CA ASP A 213 -26.51 -1.66 -3.93
C ASP A 213 -25.16 -1.21 -4.49
N LYS A 214 -24.85 0.07 -4.29
CA LYS A 214 -23.65 0.71 -4.84
C LYS A 214 -23.23 1.93 -4.05
N VAL A 215 -21.98 2.34 -4.28
CA VAL A 215 -21.46 3.65 -3.86
C VAL A 215 -21.18 4.49 -5.10
N GLU A 216 -21.70 5.68 -5.12
CA GLU A 216 -21.40 6.69 -6.12
C GLU A 216 -20.23 7.54 -5.62
N TRP A 217 -19.17 7.64 -6.44
CA TRP A 217 -17.99 8.42 -6.14
C TRP A 217 -17.97 9.75 -6.91
N TRP A 218 -17.59 10.80 -6.21
CA TRP A 218 -17.56 12.16 -6.72
C TRP A 218 -16.21 12.81 -6.39
N VAL A 219 -15.65 13.50 -7.36
CA VAL A 219 -14.48 14.40 -7.18
C VAL A 219 -14.91 15.78 -7.61
N ASP A 220 -14.82 16.74 -6.72
CA ASP A 220 -15.47 18.05 -6.80
C ASP A 220 -16.98 17.83 -7.06
N ASP A 221 -17.52 18.41 -8.12
CA ASP A 221 -18.93 18.24 -8.50
C ASP A 221 -19.14 17.21 -9.61
N LYS A 222 -18.10 16.46 -9.97
CA LYS A 222 -18.16 15.48 -11.05
C LYS A 222 -18.24 14.05 -10.50
N LYS A 223 -19.27 13.32 -10.89
CA LYS A 223 -19.35 11.88 -10.63
C LYS A 223 -18.29 11.16 -11.45
N ILE A 224 -17.48 10.32 -10.79
CA ILE A 224 -16.39 9.57 -11.42
C ILE A 224 -16.71 8.10 -11.63
N GLY A 225 -17.64 7.53 -10.86
CA GLY A 225 -18.04 6.14 -11.03
C GLY A 225 -19.12 5.68 -10.06
N ASP A 226 -19.62 4.47 -10.33
CA ASP A 226 -20.51 3.68 -9.49
C ASP A 226 -19.78 2.37 -9.13
N ALA A 227 -19.58 2.11 -7.86
CA ALA A 227 -18.89 0.93 -7.38
C ALA A 227 -19.85 -0.01 -6.64
N ALA A 228 -20.00 -1.25 -7.13
CA ALA A 228 -20.57 -2.36 -6.37
C ALA A 228 -19.55 -2.88 -5.34
N TYR A 229 -19.95 -3.87 -4.49
CA TYR A 229 -19.02 -4.46 -3.53
C TYR A 229 -17.69 -4.86 -4.18
N PRO A 230 -16.54 -4.49 -3.62
CA PRO A 230 -16.25 -3.90 -2.31
C PRO A 230 -16.34 -2.36 -2.24
N TYR A 231 -17.15 -1.72 -3.08
CA TYR A 231 -17.49 -0.30 -3.06
C TYR A 231 -16.32 0.67 -3.26
N ALA A 232 -15.26 0.19 -3.86
CA ALA A 232 -14.04 0.94 -4.10
C ALA A 232 -13.95 1.39 -5.56
N GLU A 233 -13.42 2.58 -5.79
CA GLU A 233 -13.24 3.16 -7.12
C GLU A 233 -11.80 3.65 -7.30
N PHE A 234 -11.31 3.67 -8.53
CA PHE A 234 -9.99 4.20 -8.85
C PHE A 234 -10.12 5.59 -9.46
N TRP A 235 -9.38 6.53 -8.88
CA TRP A 235 -9.30 7.88 -9.41
C TRP A 235 -7.88 8.20 -9.89
N HIS A 236 -7.76 8.69 -11.13
CA HIS A 236 -6.49 9.11 -11.70
C HIS A 236 -6.07 10.45 -11.11
N LEU A 237 -4.85 10.50 -10.57
CA LEU A 237 -4.29 11.72 -10.01
C LEU A 237 -4.12 12.80 -11.08
N LYS A 238 -4.41 14.02 -10.71
CA LYS A 238 -4.17 15.23 -11.50
C LYS A 238 -3.63 16.30 -10.56
N PRO A 239 -2.69 17.16 -11.00
CA PRO A 239 -2.21 18.23 -10.15
C PRO A 239 -3.35 19.17 -9.73
N GLY A 240 -3.39 19.54 -8.44
CA GLY A 240 -4.42 20.43 -7.91
C GLY A 240 -4.90 20.07 -6.51
N LYS A 241 -5.96 20.75 -6.10
CA LYS A 241 -6.72 20.46 -4.88
C LYS A 241 -8.06 19.89 -5.28
N PHE A 242 -8.53 18.88 -4.58
CA PHE A 242 -9.75 18.16 -4.92
C PHE A 242 -10.53 17.82 -3.66
N THR A 243 -11.85 17.88 -3.75
CA THR A 243 -12.78 17.44 -2.72
C THR A 243 -13.43 16.12 -3.15
N ILE A 244 -13.24 15.06 -2.38
CA ILE A 244 -13.79 13.74 -2.65
C ILE A 244 -15.02 13.51 -1.79
N ARG A 245 -16.07 12.97 -2.37
CA ARG A 245 -17.32 12.60 -1.71
C ARG A 245 -17.79 11.24 -2.17
N ALA A 246 -18.47 10.52 -1.30
CA ALA A 246 -19.12 9.27 -1.62
C ALA A 246 -20.61 9.33 -1.25
N THR A 247 -21.44 8.64 -2.00
CA THR A 247 -22.86 8.48 -1.72
C THR A 247 -23.22 7.01 -1.80
N ALA A 248 -23.64 6.42 -0.68
CA ALA A 248 -24.17 5.07 -0.66
C ALA A 248 -25.65 5.09 -1.10
N VAL A 249 -25.98 4.21 -2.01
CA VAL A 249 -27.34 4.06 -2.56
C VAL A 249 -27.81 2.64 -2.24
N GLY A 250 -28.91 2.52 -1.54
CA GLY A 250 -29.64 1.29 -1.25
C GLY A 250 -31.12 1.48 -1.56
N GLU A 251 -31.92 0.41 -1.45
CA GLU A 251 -33.34 0.42 -1.83
C GLU A 251 -34.16 1.46 -1.06
N GLU A 252 -33.90 1.66 0.23
CA GLU A 252 -34.68 2.56 1.10
C GLU A 252 -33.92 3.81 1.57
N LYS A 253 -32.60 3.85 1.42
CA LYS A 253 -31.78 4.94 1.99
C LYS A 253 -30.67 5.39 1.05
N ILE A 254 -30.45 6.70 1.06
CA ILE A 254 -29.29 7.34 0.43
C ILE A 254 -28.49 8.02 1.54
N LEU A 255 -27.22 7.65 1.71
CA LEU A 255 -26.33 8.30 2.64
C LEU A 255 -25.19 9.01 1.91
N LYS A 256 -24.83 10.18 2.43
CA LYS A 256 -23.67 10.95 1.93
C LYS A 256 -22.57 10.91 2.96
N SER A 257 -21.33 10.68 2.52
CA SER A 257 -20.16 10.82 3.38
C SER A 257 -19.87 12.30 3.70
N ALA A 258 -19.07 12.54 4.74
CA ALA A 258 -18.34 13.78 4.84
C ALA A 258 -17.41 13.94 3.62
N SER A 259 -17.09 15.18 3.26
CA SER A 259 -16.10 15.47 2.22
C SER A 259 -14.69 15.27 2.77
N VAL A 260 -13.79 14.85 1.88
CA VAL A 260 -12.36 14.68 2.12
C VAL A 260 -11.61 15.56 1.13
N ASP A 261 -10.82 16.49 1.64
CA ASP A 261 -10.00 17.37 0.82
C ASP A 261 -8.58 16.82 0.68
N ILE A 262 -8.09 16.76 -0.55
CA ILE A 262 -6.74 16.28 -0.85
C ILE A 262 -5.99 17.26 -1.74
N ARG A 263 -4.65 17.14 -1.70
CA ARG A 263 -3.76 17.85 -2.60
C ARG A 263 -2.92 16.87 -3.42
N VAL A 264 -2.74 17.20 -4.70
CA VAL A 264 -1.86 16.47 -5.61
C VAL A 264 -0.84 17.45 -6.18
N ASP A 265 0.45 17.21 -5.90
CA ASP A 265 1.60 18.02 -6.32
C ASP A 265 2.37 17.38 -7.48
#